data_f6cb68fdf063249b9c02aa27b2701b17
#
_entry.id   f6cb68fdf063249b9c02aa27b2701b17
#
_cell.length_a   1.000
_cell.length_b   1.000
_cell.length_c   1.000
_cell.angle_alpha   90.00
_cell.angle_beta   90.00
_cell.angle_gamma   90.00
#
_symmetry.space_group_name_H-M   'P 1'
#
loop_
_entity.id
_entity.type
_entity.pdbx_description
1 polymer ?
#
loop_
_entity_poly.entity_id
_entity_poly.type
_entity_poly.pdbx_seq_one_letter_code
_entity_poly.pdbx_strand_id
1 'polypeptide(L)'
;MTLPATRPLSARSKPAALGRRIMLQGRYETLTMLRNGEQLILAIVLPLMVLVALAVTPLLDGLGASRINVATPGVLALCAMSTAFTGQGIATGFDRRYGVLRFLSTTPLGKGGLIAGKVLAVLAVLVLQAIVVAAVALFLGWQPPLAGILLGIPLLALGAVAFTALGLLVAGTVRPEATLAITNLLWILFGALGGIVLPPTRLPDTVSAVVHFLPSGALGEAMRGALVHGEFNILAVVVLLGWSVVASAAAIRWFKWS
;
A
#
# COMPACT_ATOMS: atom_id res chain seq x y z
N MET A 1 -42.34 8.18 48.39
CA MET A 1 -41.77 7.61 47.18
C MET A 1 -40.62 8.53 46.74
N THR A 2 -39.41 8.28 47.24
CA THR A 2 -38.21 9.08 47.02
C THR A 2 -37.55 8.66 45.73
N LEU A 3 -37.46 9.55 44.76
CA LEU A 3 -36.74 9.32 43.51
C LEU A 3 -35.26 9.04 43.82
N PRO A 4 -34.64 8.03 43.21
CA PRO A 4 -33.19 7.80 43.38
C PRO A 4 -32.40 8.96 42.79
N ALA A 5 -31.47 9.49 43.62
CA ALA A 5 -30.55 10.54 43.21
C ALA A 5 -29.84 10.15 41.90
N THR A 6 -30.01 10.98 40.87
CA THR A 6 -29.28 10.84 39.61
C THR A 6 -27.78 10.95 39.88
N ARG A 7 -27.03 9.88 39.70
CA ARG A 7 -25.56 9.91 39.74
C ARG A 7 -25.07 11.02 38.80
N PRO A 8 -24.18 11.91 39.25
CA PRO A 8 -23.60 12.91 38.37
C PRO A 8 -22.89 12.16 37.21
N LEU A 9 -23.26 12.52 35.98
CA LEU A 9 -22.57 12.01 34.79
C LEU A 9 -21.08 12.28 34.99
N SER A 10 -20.31 11.21 35.09
CA SER A 10 -18.88 11.23 35.36
C SER A 10 -18.16 12.24 34.47
N ALA A 11 -17.21 12.94 35.06
CA ALA A 11 -16.36 13.91 34.40
C ALA A 11 -16.02 13.47 32.96
N ARG A 12 -16.27 14.37 31.99
CA ARG A 12 -15.94 14.16 30.57
C ARG A 12 -14.49 13.67 30.47
N SER A 13 -14.30 12.37 30.28
CA SER A 13 -12.97 11.79 30.09
C SER A 13 -12.35 12.43 28.84
N LYS A 14 -11.17 13.02 28.99
CA LYS A 14 -10.43 13.61 27.87
C LYS A 14 -10.16 12.51 26.82
N PRO A 15 -10.28 12.82 25.53
CA PRO A 15 -9.94 11.87 24.49
C PRO A 15 -8.51 11.33 24.69
N ALA A 16 -8.28 10.05 24.41
CA ALA A 16 -6.94 9.48 24.46
C ALA A 16 -5.97 10.23 23.52
N ALA A 17 -4.67 10.20 23.81
CA ALA A 17 -3.64 10.80 22.97
C ALA A 17 -3.75 10.34 21.51
N LEU A 18 -3.43 11.23 20.55
CA LEU A 18 -3.57 10.96 19.12
C LEU A 18 -2.85 9.66 18.70
N GLY A 19 -1.62 9.44 19.15
CA GLY A 19 -0.86 8.24 18.84
C GLY A 19 -1.57 6.94 19.28
N ARG A 20 -2.19 6.94 20.50
CA ARG A 20 -2.97 5.79 20.98
C ARG A 20 -4.21 5.55 20.11
N ARG A 21 -4.88 6.61 19.66
CA ARG A 21 -6.05 6.50 18.77
C ARG A 21 -5.66 5.92 17.42
N ILE A 22 -4.55 6.37 16.83
CA ILE A 22 -3.99 5.86 15.58
C ILE A 22 -3.62 4.38 15.73
N MET A 23 -2.95 3.99 16.81
CA MET A 23 -2.56 2.60 17.06
C MET A 23 -3.77 1.68 17.23
N LEU A 24 -4.81 2.11 17.94
CA LEU A 24 -6.04 1.34 18.09
C LEU A 24 -6.78 1.19 16.76
N GLN A 25 -6.84 2.25 15.95
CA GLN A 25 -7.41 2.18 14.59
C GLN A 25 -6.58 1.23 13.71
N GLY A 26 -5.25 1.36 13.70
CA GLY A 26 -4.37 0.48 12.94
C GLY A 26 -4.53 -0.99 13.34
N ARG A 27 -4.60 -1.28 14.63
CA ARG A 27 -4.86 -2.65 15.13
C ARG A 27 -6.20 -3.19 14.66
N TYR A 28 -7.26 -2.38 14.75
CA TYR A 28 -8.58 -2.77 14.27
C TYR A 28 -8.57 -3.10 12.78
N GLU A 29 -8.04 -2.20 11.96
CA GLU A 29 -7.92 -2.38 10.51
C GLU A 29 -7.07 -3.62 10.16
N THR A 30 -5.93 -3.81 10.84
CA THR A 30 -5.07 -4.99 10.65
C THR A 30 -5.83 -6.28 10.92
N LEU A 31 -6.54 -6.36 12.05
CA LEU A 31 -7.31 -7.55 12.40
C LEU A 31 -8.45 -7.79 11.41
N THR A 32 -9.09 -6.75 10.91
CA THR A 32 -10.12 -6.84 9.88
C THR A 32 -9.56 -7.42 8.58
N MET A 33 -8.38 -6.92 8.13
CA MET A 33 -7.71 -7.44 6.93
C MET A 33 -7.26 -8.90 7.11
N LEU A 34 -6.67 -9.24 8.24
CA LEU A 34 -6.18 -10.60 8.50
C LEU A 34 -7.31 -11.63 8.71
N ARG A 35 -8.50 -11.19 9.13
CA ARG A 35 -9.68 -12.05 9.26
C ARG A 35 -10.46 -12.22 7.96
N ASN A 36 -10.21 -11.40 6.97
CA ASN A 36 -10.77 -11.56 5.65
C ASN A 36 -9.92 -12.56 4.85
N GLY A 37 -10.18 -13.85 5.04
CA GLY A 37 -9.41 -14.94 4.44
C GLY A 37 -9.38 -14.89 2.91
N GLU A 38 -10.48 -14.53 2.26
CA GLU A 38 -10.56 -14.40 0.81
C GLU A 38 -9.59 -13.31 0.30
N GLN A 39 -9.67 -12.13 0.90
CA GLN A 39 -8.79 -11.01 0.54
C GLN A 39 -7.31 -11.33 0.83
N LEU A 40 -7.03 -11.99 1.95
CA LEU A 40 -5.68 -12.36 2.35
C LEU A 40 -5.08 -13.41 1.39
N ILE A 41 -5.85 -14.43 1.03
CA ILE A 41 -5.42 -15.44 0.05
C ILE A 41 -5.08 -14.76 -1.29
N LEU A 42 -5.96 -13.93 -1.82
CA LEU A 42 -5.72 -13.22 -3.07
C LEU A 42 -4.49 -12.30 -2.96
N ALA A 43 -4.33 -11.61 -1.84
CA ALA A 43 -3.21 -10.70 -1.61
C ALA A 43 -1.84 -11.42 -1.51
N ILE A 44 -1.81 -12.72 -1.23
CA ILE A 44 -0.59 -13.54 -1.17
C ILE A 44 -0.44 -14.38 -2.44
N VAL A 45 -1.47 -15.08 -2.86
CA VAL A 45 -1.39 -16.06 -3.96
C VAL A 45 -1.12 -15.37 -5.30
N LEU A 46 -1.80 -14.24 -5.60
CA LEU A 46 -1.59 -13.53 -6.86
C LEU A 46 -0.14 -13.04 -7.03
N PRO A 47 0.49 -12.34 -6.06
CA PRO A 47 1.90 -11.98 -6.17
C PRO A 47 2.83 -13.19 -6.30
N LEU A 48 2.56 -14.29 -5.60
CA LEU A 48 3.36 -15.51 -5.73
C LEU A 48 3.23 -16.13 -7.12
N MET A 49 2.03 -16.15 -7.70
CA MET A 49 1.84 -16.61 -9.08
C MET A 49 2.62 -15.73 -10.06
N VAL A 50 2.60 -14.40 -9.88
CA VAL A 50 3.40 -13.48 -10.70
C VAL A 50 4.89 -13.74 -10.51
N LEU A 51 5.36 -13.96 -9.27
CA LEU A 51 6.77 -14.27 -8.97
C LEU A 51 7.21 -15.54 -9.72
N VAL A 52 6.46 -16.62 -9.59
CA VAL A 52 6.76 -17.89 -10.25
C VAL A 52 6.70 -17.72 -11.77
N ALA A 53 5.66 -17.08 -12.30
CA ALA A 53 5.53 -16.83 -13.75
C ALA A 53 6.74 -16.06 -14.31
N LEU A 54 7.20 -15.02 -13.62
CA LEU A 54 8.38 -14.23 -14.03
C LEU A 54 9.68 -15.02 -13.88
N ALA A 55 9.78 -15.91 -12.90
CA ALA A 55 10.96 -16.76 -12.70
C ALA A 55 11.13 -17.82 -13.80
N VAL A 56 10.01 -18.38 -14.31
CA VAL A 56 10.05 -19.45 -15.32
C VAL A 56 9.98 -18.95 -16.76
N THR A 57 9.46 -17.75 -16.99
CA THR A 57 9.33 -17.18 -18.35
C THR A 57 10.57 -16.36 -18.74
N PRO A 58 10.88 -16.24 -20.06
CA PRO A 58 12.03 -15.46 -20.54
C PRO A 58 11.80 -13.94 -20.54
N LEU A 59 10.71 -13.44 -19.93
CA LEU A 59 10.34 -12.02 -19.96
C LEU A 59 11.40 -11.08 -19.36
N LEU A 60 12.20 -11.60 -18.42
CA LEU A 60 13.23 -10.83 -17.71
C LEU A 60 14.66 -11.18 -18.17
N ASP A 61 14.82 -11.95 -19.24
CA ASP A 61 16.15 -12.29 -19.77
C ASP A 61 16.90 -11.06 -20.30
N GLY A 62 18.23 -11.05 -20.13
CA GLY A 62 19.08 -9.96 -20.61
C GLY A 62 19.08 -8.70 -19.75
N LEU A 63 18.57 -8.75 -18.52
CA LEU A 63 18.58 -7.61 -17.57
C LEU A 63 19.79 -7.62 -16.61
N GLY A 64 20.84 -8.38 -16.92
CA GLY A 64 22.11 -8.35 -16.17
C GLY A 64 22.10 -9.12 -14.84
N ALA A 65 20.97 -9.69 -14.42
CA ALA A 65 20.83 -10.52 -13.22
C ALA A 65 19.92 -11.72 -13.48
N SER A 66 19.88 -12.68 -12.53
CA SER A 66 18.96 -13.82 -12.66
C SER A 66 17.50 -13.35 -12.62
N ARG A 67 16.62 -14.08 -13.32
CA ARG A 67 15.18 -13.73 -13.41
C ARG A 67 14.56 -13.49 -12.04
N ILE A 68 14.86 -14.36 -11.06
CA ILE A 68 14.32 -14.25 -9.70
C ILE A 68 14.84 -13.00 -8.98
N ASN A 69 16.09 -12.59 -9.20
CA ASN A 69 16.63 -11.38 -8.61
C ASN A 69 15.97 -10.12 -9.13
N VAL A 70 15.56 -10.09 -10.40
CA VAL A 70 14.84 -8.96 -11.00
C VAL A 70 13.34 -9.00 -10.68
N ALA A 71 12.73 -10.20 -10.63
CA ALA A 71 11.31 -10.38 -10.38
C ALA A 71 10.92 -9.99 -8.94
N THR A 72 11.70 -10.44 -7.96
CA THR A 72 11.34 -10.30 -6.53
C THR A 72 11.11 -8.85 -6.10
N PRO A 73 11.98 -7.87 -6.42
CA PRO A 73 11.73 -6.46 -6.11
C PRO A 73 10.42 -5.92 -6.69
N GLY A 74 10.14 -6.27 -7.95
CA GLY A 74 8.90 -5.87 -8.63
C GLY A 74 7.67 -6.48 -7.98
N VAL A 75 7.73 -7.75 -7.59
CA VAL A 75 6.63 -8.43 -6.90
C VAL A 75 6.40 -7.88 -5.49
N LEU A 76 7.44 -7.55 -4.74
CA LEU A 76 7.32 -6.85 -3.46
C LEU A 76 6.66 -5.47 -3.62
N ALA A 77 7.05 -4.73 -4.66
CA ALA A 77 6.41 -3.47 -5.00
C ALA A 77 4.93 -3.65 -5.41
N LEU A 78 4.62 -4.73 -6.14
CA LEU A 78 3.24 -5.11 -6.50
C LEU A 78 2.40 -5.43 -5.26
N CYS A 79 2.95 -6.13 -4.27
CA CYS A 79 2.29 -6.38 -2.98
C CYS A 79 1.91 -5.05 -2.29
N ALA A 80 2.86 -4.10 -2.22
CA ALA A 80 2.60 -2.80 -1.63
C ALA A 80 1.48 -2.05 -2.37
N MET A 81 1.56 -1.98 -3.71
CA MET A 81 0.54 -1.34 -4.52
C MET A 81 -0.83 -2.02 -4.36
N SER A 82 -0.91 -3.34 -4.46
CA SER A 82 -2.17 -4.08 -4.38
C SER A 82 -2.85 -3.90 -3.03
N THR A 83 -2.12 -4.04 -1.94
CA THR A 83 -2.66 -3.95 -0.58
C THR A 83 -2.98 -2.49 -0.20
N ALA A 84 -2.07 -1.57 -0.50
CA ALA A 84 -2.20 -0.17 -0.11
C ALA A 84 -3.18 0.61 -1.00
N PHE A 85 -3.13 0.42 -2.32
CA PHE A 85 -3.98 1.18 -3.23
C PHE A 85 -5.35 0.50 -3.41
N THR A 86 -5.36 -0.70 -4.00
CA THR A 86 -6.62 -1.38 -4.34
C THR A 86 -7.33 -1.89 -3.09
N GLY A 87 -6.61 -2.57 -2.20
CA GLY A 87 -7.18 -3.11 -0.96
C GLY A 87 -7.79 -2.03 -0.09
N GLN A 88 -7.05 -0.96 0.21
CA GLN A 88 -7.56 0.14 1.05
C GLN A 88 -8.57 1.02 0.31
N GLY A 89 -8.39 1.25 -0.98
CA GLY A 89 -9.34 2.01 -1.80
C GLY A 89 -10.72 1.35 -1.81
N ILE A 90 -10.78 0.06 -2.12
CA ILE A 90 -12.03 -0.72 -2.15
C ILE A 90 -12.65 -0.82 -0.76
N ALA A 91 -11.88 -1.22 0.27
CA ALA A 91 -12.38 -1.33 1.64
C ALA A 91 -12.97 0.00 2.13
N THR A 92 -12.29 1.12 1.86
CA THR A 92 -12.77 2.46 2.25
C THR A 92 -13.99 2.89 1.45
N GLY A 93 -14.10 2.50 0.17
CA GLY A 93 -15.30 2.69 -0.62
C GLY A 93 -16.51 1.98 -0.01
N PHE A 94 -16.34 0.74 0.43
CA PHE A 94 -17.38 0.00 1.16
C PHE A 94 -17.69 0.60 2.54
N ASP A 95 -16.66 0.98 3.32
CA ASP A 95 -16.83 1.67 4.60
C ASP A 95 -17.71 2.93 4.44
N ARG A 96 -17.52 3.65 3.34
CA ARG A 96 -18.32 4.83 3.00
C ARG A 96 -19.74 4.44 2.64
N ARG A 97 -19.94 3.43 1.79
CA ARG A 97 -21.25 2.94 1.36
C ARG A 97 -22.11 2.47 2.54
N TYR A 98 -21.50 1.79 3.51
CA TYR A 98 -22.19 1.24 4.69
C TYR A 98 -22.24 2.20 5.89
N GLY A 99 -21.79 3.45 5.74
CA GLY A 99 -21.87 4.46 6.77
C GLY A 99 -20.84 4.35 7.89
N VAL A 100 -19.88 3.43 7.79
CA VAL A 100 -18.80 3.26 8.78
C VAL A 100 -17.96 4.53 8.90
N LEU A 101 -17.64 5.17 7.77
CA LEU A 101 -16.91 6.45 7.77
C LEU A 101 -17.69 7.56 8.46
N ARG A 102 -19.02 7.60 8.28
CA ARG A 102 -19.88 8.57 8.95
C ARG A 102 -19.84 8.38 10.47
N PHE A 103 -19.84 7.14 10.95
CA PHE A 103 -19.64 6.84 12.36
C PHE A 103 -18.24 7.28 12.83
N LEU A 104 -17.18 6.98 12.09
CA LEU A 104 -15.82 7.39 12.43
C LEU A 104 -15.64 8.91 12.46
N SER A 105 -16.42 9.67 11.67
CA SER A 105 -16.37 11.14 11.69
C SER A 105 -16.82 11.76 13.03
N THR A 106 -17.61 11.03 13.84
CA THR A 106 -18.01 11.47 15.18
C THR A 106 -16.95 11.21 16.24
N THR A 107 -15.91 10.45 15.89
CA THR A 107 -14.79 10.15 16.79
C THR A 107 -13.71 11.23 16.72
N PRO A 108 -12.92 11.44 17.79
CA PRO A 108 -11.84 12.41 17.78
C PRO A 108 -10.60 11.96 16.98
N LEU A 109 -10.71 10.96 16.11
CA LEU A 109 -9.60 10.43 15.30
C LEU A 109 -9.17 11.39 14.18
N GLY A 110 -10.15 12.01 13.51
CA GLY A 110 -9.91 12.88 12.36
C GLY A 110 -9.41 12.16 11.10
N LYS A 111 -9.37 12.89 9.96
CA LYS A 111 -8.95 12.32 8.66
C LYS A 111 -7.50 11.83 8.69
N GLY A 112 -6.59 12.65 9.23
CA GLY A 112 -5.17 12.28 9.35
C GLY A 112 -4.95 11.04 10.22
N GLY A 113 -5.69 10.92 11.33
CA GLY A 113 -5.63 9.73 12.19
C GLY A 113 -6.16 8.48 11.49
N LEU A 114 -7.22 8.59 10.69
CA LEU A 114 -7.75 7.49 9.87
C LEU A 114 -6.71 7.02 8.83
N ILE A 115 -6.12 7.96 8.08
CA ILE A 115 -5.10 7.65 7.08
C ILE A 115 -3.91 6.96 7.75
N ALA A 116 -3.40 7.51 8.86
CA ALA A 116 -2.27 6.93 9.58
C ALA A 116 -2.60 5.51 10.12
N GLY A 117 -3.81 5.29 10.64
CA GLY A 117 -4.26 3.97 11.08
C GLY A 117 -4.32 2.96 9.94
N LYS A 118 -4.83 3.35 8.77
CA LYS A 118 -4.87 2.51 7.57
C LYS A 118 -3.46 2.21 7.03
N VAL A 119 -2.54 3.18 7.06
CA VAL A 119 -1.12 2.95 6.72
C VAL A 119 -0.50 1.92 7.65
N LEU A 120 -0.71 2.02 8.97
CA LEU A 120 -0.20 1.01 9.91
C LEU A 120 -0.73 -0.39 9.62
N ALA A 121 -2.01 -0.52 9.28
CA ALA A 121 -2.60 -1.80 8.91
C ALA A 121 -1.99 -2.37 7.63
N VAL A 122 -1.81 -1.53 6.61
CA VAL A 122 -1.14 -1.92 5.36
C VAL A 122 0.28 -2.40 5.63
N LEU A 123 1.06 -1.66 6.43
CA LEU A 123 2.43 -2.04 6.78
C LEU A 123 2.48 -3.39 7.50
N ALA A 124 1.54 -3.66 8.42
CA ALA A 124 1.48 -4.94 9.12
C ALA A 124 1.19 -6.12 8.17
N VAL A 125 0.24 -5.95 7.23
CA VAL A 125 -0.07 -6.98 6.22
C VAL A 125 1.09 -7.13 5.23
N LEU A 126 1.72 -6.01 4.84
CA LEU A 126 2.85 -6.00 3.91
C LEU A 126 4.08 -6.72 4.48
N VAL A 127 4.32 -6.64 5.80
CA VAL A 127 5.36 -7.43 6.46
C VAL A 127 5.11 -8.93 6.28
N LEU A 128 3.86 -9.38 6.48
CA LEU A 128 3.49 -10.78 6.25
C LEU A 128 3.72 -11.19 4.78
N GLN A 129 3.26 -10.38 3.83
CA GLN A 129 3.44 -10.62 2.40
C GLN A 129 4.94 -10.65 2.03
N ALA A 130 5.74 -9.70 2.54
CA ALA A 130 7.16 -9.63 2.27
C ALA A 130 7.90 -10.88 2.79
N ILE A 131 7.55 -11.37 3.99
CA ILE A 131 8.11 -12.61 4.54
C ILE A 131 7.79 -13.80 3.64
N VAL A 132 6.53 -13.95 3.21
CA VAL A 132 6.10 -15.07 2.38
C VAL A 132 6.76 -15.01 0.99
N VAL A 133 6.74 -13.84 0.34
CA VAL A 133 7.37 -13.64 -0.97
C VAL A 133 8.87 -13.87 -0.90
N ALA A 134 9.54 -13.31 0.12
CA ALA A 134 10.98 -13.50 0.32
C ALA A 134 11.34 -14.97 0.58
N ALA A 135 10.57 -15.70 1.38
CA ALA A 135 10.80 -17.11 1.63
C ALA A 135 10.72 -17.94 0.35
N VAL A 136 9.70 -17.72 -0.49
CA VAL A 136 9.56 -18.40 -1.79
C VAL A 136 10.68 -17.97 -2.75
N ALA A 137 11.01 -16.68 -2.79
CA ALA A 137 12.09 -16.17 -3.64
C ALA A 137 13.45 -16.77 -3.26
N LEU A 138 13.77 -16.86 -1.97
CA LEU A 138 15.01 -17.49 -1.46
C LEU A 138 15.06 -18.98 -1.87
N PHE A 139 13.94 -19.69 -1.76
CA PHE A 139 13.83 -21.09 -2.21
C PHE A 139 14.09 -21.21 -3.72
N LEU A 140 13.69 -20.21 -4.51
CA LEU A 140 13.94 -20.14 -5.96
C LEU A 140 15.34 -19.59 -6.32
N GLY A 141 16.21 -19.34 -5.33
CA GLY A 141 17.58 -18.89 -5.54
C GLY A 141 17.77 -17.37 -5.56
N TRP A 142 16.85 -16.59 -4.99
CA TRP A 142 17.04 -15.16 -4.82
C TRP A 142 18.20 -14.85 -3.86
N GLN A 143 19.07 -13.93 -4.24
CA GLN A 143 20.28 -13.56 -3.50
C GLN A 143 20.35 -12.03 -3.36
N PRO A 144 19.58 -11.42 -2.47
CA PRO A 144 19.65 -9.98 -2.26
C PRO A 144 20.90 -9.56 -1.50
N PRO A 145 21.55 -8.43 -1.85
CA PRO A 145 22.59 -7.85 -1.03
C PRO A 145 22.00 -7.38 0.32
N LEU A 146 22.77 -7.58 1.41
CA LEU A 146 22.31 -7.18 2.75
C LEU A 146 21.97 -5.68 2.82
N ALA A 147 22.80 -4.83 2.21
CA ALA A 147 22.52 -3.40 2.08
C ALA A 147 21.19 -3.13 1.37
N GLY A 148 20.88 -3.93 0.35
CA GLY A 148 19.62 -3.83 -0.39
C GLY A 148 18.40 -4.16 0.45
N ILE A 149 18.48 -5.16 1.32
CA ILE A 149 17.38 -5.48 2.26
C ILE A 149 17.12 -4.29 3.19
N LEU A 150 18.21 -3.72 3.78
CA LEU A 150 18.09 -2.57 4.68
C LEU A 150 17.49 -1.33 3.99
N LEU A 151 17.83 -1.10 2.71
CA LEU A 151 17.25 -0.04 1.89
C LEU A 151 15.82 -0.36 1.43
N GLY A 152 15.55 -1.60 1.10
CA GLY A 152 14.24 -2.03 0.58
C GLY A 152 13.10 -1.87 1.58
N ILE A 153 13.34 -2.10 2.87
CA ILE A 153 12.33 -1.96 3.93
C ILE A 153 11.73 -0.55 3.99
N PRO A 154 12.51 0.53 4.15
CA PRO A 154 11.94 1.89 4.17
C PRO A 154 11.36 2.31 2.83
N LEU A 155 11.91 1.85 1.70
CA LEU A 155 11.36 2.13 0.37
C LEU A 155 9.99 1.49 0.18
N LEU A 156 9.82 0.25 0.61
CA LEU A 156 8.54 -0.45 0.57
C LEU A 156 7.51 0.23 1.47
N ALA A 157 7.93 0.68 2.66
CA ALA A 157 7.07 1.43 3.58
C ALA A 157 6.65 2.79 2.97
N LEU A 158 7.57 3.49 2.32
CA LEU A 158 7.28 4.76 1.64
C LEU A 158 6.28 4.55 0.50
N GLY A 159 6.47 3.51 -0.31
CA GLY A 159 5.51 3.10 -1.35
C GLY A 159 4.12 2.80 -0.76
N ALA A 160 4.07 2.09 0.37
CA ALA A 160 2.81 1.80 1.07
C ALA A 160 2.10 3.09 1.51
N VAL A 161 2.82 4.10 2.01
CA VAL A 161 2.24 5.42 2.34
C VAL A 161 1.66 6.09 1.11
N ALA A 162 2.42 6.19 0.02
CA ALA A 162 2.00 6.84 -1.22
C ALA A 162 0.74 6.17 -1.79
N PHE A 163 0.74 4.85 -1.90
CA PHE A 163 -0.37 4.10 -2.46
C PHE A 163 -1.60 4.06 -1.54
N THR A 164 -1.42 4.00 -0.22
CA THR A 164 -2.56 4.12 0.72
C THR A 164 -3.23 5.48 0.57
N ALA A 165 -2.44 6.55 0.52
CA ALA A 165 -2.96 7.91 0.34
C ALA A 165 -3.71 8.07 -0.99
N LEU A 166 -3.19 7.52 -2.09
CA LEU A 166 -3.85 7.52 -3.40
C LEU A 166 -5.16 6.70 -3.37
N GLY A 167 -5.16 5.52 -2.78
CA GLY A 167 -6.35 4.69 -2.64
C GLY A 167 -7.45 5.40 -1.84
N LEU A 168 -7.07 6.04 -0.73
CA LEU A 168 -7.99 6.83 0.10
C LEU A 168 -8.47 8.10 -0.60
N LEU A 169 -7.63 8.75 -1.41
CA LEU A 169 -8.03 9.89 -2.23
C LEU A 169 -9.12 9.49 -3.23
N VAL A 170 -8.95 8.39 -3.95
CA VAL A 170 -9.95 7.86 -4.87
C VAL A 170 -11.24 7.52 -4.11
N ALA A 171 -11.14 6.71 -3.05
CA ALA A 171 -12.30 6.29 -2.27
C ALA A 171 -13.04 7.45 -1.58
N GLY A 172 -12.32 8.51 -1.20
CA GLY A 172 -12.87 9.69 -0.55
C GLY A 172 -13.47 10.72 -1.49
N THR A 173 -13.19 10.66 -2.80
CA THR A 173 -13.64 11.67 -3.77
C THR A 173 -14.64 11.14 -4.77
N VAL A 174 -14.49 9.89 -5.18
CA VAL A 174 -15.34 9.22 -6.18
C VAL A 174 -16.54 8.57 -5.51
N ARG A 175 -17.62 8.31 -6.26
CA ARG A 175 -18.80 7.56 -5.75
C ARG A 175 -18.38 6.15 -5.33
N PRO A 176 -18.94 5.60 -4.24
CA PRO A 176 -18.55 4.26 -3.74
C PRO A 176 -18.62 3.17 -4.81
N GLU A 177 -19.64 3.19 -5.67
CA GLU A 177 -19.85 2.22 -6.74
C GLU A 177 -18.75 2.29 -7.82
N ALA A 178 -18.27 3.50 -8.12
CA ALA A 178 -17.22 3.72 -9.11
C ALA A 178 -15.80 3.46 -8.54
N THR A 179 -15.65 3.48 -7.21
CA THR A 179 -14.35 3.26 -6.57
C THR A 179 -13.75 1.91 -6.95
N LEU A 180 -14.54 0.84 -6.94
CA LEU A 180 -14.11 -0.50 -7.33
C LEU A 180 -13.57 -0.53 -8.77
N ALA A 181 -14.30 0.04 -9.71
CA ALA A 181 -13.92 0.04 -11.12
C ALA A 181 -12.66 0.88 -11.36
N ILE A 182 -12.59 2.07 -10.77
CA ILE A 182 -11.46 3.00 -10.94
C ILE A 182 -10.18 2.44 -10.29
N THR A 183 -10.27 1.89 -9.07
CA THR A 183 -9.09 1.31 -8.41
C THR A 183 -8.57 0.10 -9.17
N ASN A 184 -9.45 -0.77 -9.69
CA ASN A 184 -9.02 -1.92 -10.49
C ASN A 184 -8.42 -1.49 -11.82
N LEU A 185 -9.02 -0.51 -12.52
CA LEU A 185 -8.47 0.01 -13.76
C LEU A 185 -7.07 0.60 -13.55
N LEU A 186 -6.91 1.46 -12.55
CA LEU A 186 -5.62 2.07 -12.22
C LEU A 186 -4.61 1.01 -11.76
N TRP A 187 -5.03 -0.03 -11.03
CA TRP A 187 -4.16 -1.14 -10.65
C TRP A 187 -3.61 -1.86 -11.88
N ILE A 188 -4.45 -2.17 -12.88
CA ILE A 188 -4.02 -2.79 -14.14
C ILE A 188 -3.04 -1.88 -14.87
N LEU A 189 -3.34 -0.58 -14.99
CA LEU A 189 -2.47 0.38 -15.65
C LEU A 189 -1.12 0.50 -14.94
N PHE A 190 -1.09 0.64 -13.63
CA PHE A 190 0.15 0.70 -12.86
C PHE A 190 0.92 -0.61 -12.87
N GLY A 191 0.24 -1.76 -12.81
CA GLY A 191 0.88 -3.07 -12.83
C GLY A 191 1.47 -3.42 -14.18
N ALA A 192 0.72 -3.21 -15.27
CA ALA A 192 1.13 -3.58 -16.62
C ALA A 192 2.06 -2.56 -17.28
N LEU A 193 1.70 -1.26 -17.20
CA LEU A 193 2.40 -0.18 -17.90
C LEU A 193 3.18 0.74 -16.97
N GLY A 194 2.94 0.65 -15.66
CA GLY A 194 3.51 1.55 -14.66
C GLY A 194 4.92 1.17 -14.18
N GLY A 195 5.62 0.23 -14.80
CA GLY A 195 7.01 -0.11 -14.48
C GLY A 195 7.21 -0.89 -13.16
N ILE A 196 6.12 -1.35 -12.52
CA ILE A 196 6.21 -2.04 -11.24
C ILE A 196 6.68 -3.50 -11.43
N VAL A 197 6.03 -4.24 -12.31
CA VAL A 197 6.36 -5.65 -12.60
C VAL A 197 7.48 -5.73 -13.62
N LEU A 198 7.31 -5.04 -14.75
CA LEU A 198 8.32 -4.96 -15.81
C LEU A 198 9.15 -3.68 -15.63
N PRO A 199 10.50 -3.77 -15.74
CA PRO A 199 11.35 -2.58 -15.69
C PRO A 199 10.99 -1.61 -16.83
N PRO A 200 11.11 -0.27 -16.62
CA PRO A 200 10.86 0.73 -17.67
C PRO A 200 11.67 0.51 -18.94
N THR A 201 12.85 -0.11 -18.84
CA THR A 201 13.71 -0.47 -20.00
C THR A 201 13.08 -1.47 -20.96
N ARG A 202 12.00 -2.13 -20.58
CA ARG A 202 11.20 -3.06 -21.43
C ARG A 202 9.98 -2.38 -22.04
N LEU A 203 9.73 -1.13 -21.71
CA LEU A 203 8.61 -0.36 -22.25
C LEU A 203 9.08 0.51 -23.42
N PRO A 204 8.18 0.92 -24.34
CA PRO A 204 8.49 1.90 -25.36
C PRO A 204 9.02 3.20 -24.74
N ASP A 205 9.97 3.89 -25.41
CA ASP A 205 10.67 5.07 -24.88
C ASP A 205 9.73 6.16 -24.37
N THR A 206 8.64 6.41 -25.08
CA THR A 206 7.62 7.41 -24.71
C THR A 206 6.91 7.04 -23.40
N VAL A 207 6.64 5.75 -23.18
CA VAL A 207 6.01 5.25 -21.95
C VAL A 207 7.02 5.25 -20.80
N SER A 208 8.24 4.79 -21.06
CA SER A 208 9.34 4.75 -20.11
C SER A 208 9.60 6.13 -19.50
N ALA A 209 9.66 7.18 -20.33
CA ALA A 209 9.90 8.55 -19.87
C ALA A 209 8.85 9.05 -18.85
N VAL A 210 7.59 8.63 -18.99
CA VAL A 210 6.50 9.01 -18.08
C VAL A 210 6.51 8.14 -16.82
N VAL A 211 6.81 6.85 -16.97
CA VAL A 211 6.74 5.85 -15.90
C VAL A 211 7.66 6.17 -14.73
N HIS A 212 8.83 6.77 -14.97
CA HIS A 212 9.75 7.21 -13.91
C HIS A 212 9.11 8.19 -12.92
N PHE A 213 8.13 8.97 -13.35
CA PHE A 213 7.41 9.94 -12.51
C PHE A 213 6.11 9.38 -11.90
N LEU A 214 5.70 8.18 -12.28
CA LEU A 214 4.57 7.51 -11.66
C LEU A 214 4.98 6.86 -10.33
N PRO A 215 4.09 6.79 -9.33
CA PRO A 215 4.40 6.15 -8.05
C PRO A 215 4.74 4.66 -8.20
N SER A 216 4.17 4.00 -9.21
CA SER A 216 4.43 2.60 -9.56
C SER A 216 5.82 2.40 -10.12
N GLY A 217 6.23 3.21 -11.10
CA GLY A 217 7.56 3.15 -11.70
C GLY A 217 8.63 3.51 -10.68
N ALA A 218 8.43 4.59 -9.93
CA ALA A 218 9.36 5.02 -8.89
C ALA A 218 9.55 3.93 -7.82
N LEU A 219 8.46 3.28 -7.33
CA LEU A 219 8.60 2.20 -6.37
C LEU A 219 9.32 0.98 -6.97
N GLY A 220 8.94 0.59 -8.19
CA GLY A 220 9.57 -0.53 -8.89
C GLY A 220 11.08 -0.32 -9.10
N GLU A 221 11.49 0.88 -9.52
CA GLU A 221 12.90 1.23 -9.72
C GLU A 221 13.68 1.35 -8.41
N ALA A 222 13.10 1.98 -7.39
CA ALA A 222 13.71 2.07 -6.08
C ALA A 222 13.98 0.68 -5.49
N MET A 223 12.99 -0.22 -5.59
CA MET A 223 13.12 -1.60 -5.09
C MET A 223 14.12 -2.41 -5.90
N ARG A 224 14.16 -2.27 -7.22
CA ARG A 224 15.17 -2.94 -8.07
C ARG A 224 16.57 -2.39 -7.80
N GLY A 225 16.75 -1.08 -7.74
CA GLY A 225 18.05 -0.47 -7.39
C GLY A 225 18.57 -1.00 -6.07
N ALA A 226 17.73 -1.04 -5.04
CA ALA A 226 18.10 -1.55 -3.73
C ALA A 226 18.40 -3.05 -3.76
N LEU A 227 17.45 -3.89 -4.17
CA LEU A 227 17.51 -5.34 -3.98
C LEU A 227 18.30 -6.11 -5.05
N VAL A 228 18.58 -5.49 -6.21
CA VAL A 228 19.45 -6.10 -7.26
C VAL A 228 20.86 -5.57 -7.16
N HIS A 229 21.01 -4.24 -7.02
CA HIS A 229 22.33 -3.59 -7.10
C HIS A 229 22.87 -3.12 -5.72
N GLY A 230 22.04 -3.07 -4.68
CA GLY A 230 22.40 -2.49 -3.38
C GLY A 230 22.52 -0.96 -3.42
N GLU A 231 21.94 -0.32 -4.43
CA GLU A 231 22.04 1.11 -4.72
C GLU A 231 20.81 1.89 -4.31
N PHE A 232 21.02 3.16 -3.98
CA PHE A 232 19.97 4.10 -3.60
C PHE A 232 19.60 5.00 -4.78
N ASN A 233 18.42 4.80 -5.36
CA ASN A 233 17.92 5.64 -6.46
C ASN A 233 17.25 6.91 -5.88
N ILE A 234 18.01 8.01 -5.85
CA ILE A 234 17.55 9.30 -5.30
C ILE A 234 16.30 9.81 -6.03
N LEU A 235 16.28 9.75 -7.37
CA LEU A 235 15.14 10.25 -8.15
C LEU A 235 13.85 9.51 -7.79
N ALA A 236 13.91 8.19 -7.74
CA ALA A 236 12.76 7.36 -7.39
C ALA A 236 12.24 7.67 -5.98
N VAL A 237 13.14 7.89 -5.02
CA VAL A 237 12.79 8.27 -3.65
C VAL A 237 12.13 9.65 -3.59
N VAL A 238 12.67 10.64 -4.31
CA VAL A 238 12.08 11.99 -4.38
C VAL A 238 10.68 11.94 -4.99
N VAL A 239 10.49 11.17 -6.06
CA VAL A 239 9.17 10.98 -6.68
C VAL A 239 8.19 10.33 -5.70
N LEU A 240 8.59 9.26 -5.00
CA LEU A 240 7.75 8.59 -3.99
C LEU A 240 7.41 9.51 -2.82
N LEU A 241 8.36 10.30 -2.32
CA LEU A 241 8.12 11.30 -1.28
C LEU A 241 7.13 12.36 -1.77
N GLY A 242 7.31 12.85 -2.99
CA GLY A 242 6.39 13.80 -3.61
C GLY A 242 4.95 13.24 -3.67
N TRP A 243 4.78 12.02 -4.17
CA TRP A 243 3.47 11.35 -4.20
C TRP A 243 2.90 11.12 -2.81
N SER A 244 3.73 10.71 -1.83
CA SER A 244 3.31 10.49 -0.44
C SER A 244 2.75 11.77 0.18
N VAL A 245 3.43 12.90 -0.03
CA VAL A 245 3.00 14.21 0.51
C VAL A 245 1.77 14.73 -0.23
N VAL A 246 1.82 14.78 -1.56
CA VAL A 246 0.74 15.33 -2.39
C VAL A 246 -0.55 14.52 -2.23
N ALA A 247 -0.46 13.18 -2.33
CA ALA A 247 -1.64 12.33 -2.19
C ALA A 247 -2.22 12.36 -0.77
N SER A 248 -1.37 12.40 0.28
CA SER A 248 -1.84 12.52 1.67
C SER A 248 -2.52 13.86 1.92
N ALA A 249 -1.93 14.96 1.47
CA ALA A 249 -2.52 16.29 1.59
C ALA A 249 -3.85 16.39 0.84
N ALA A 250 -3.89 15.87 -0.40
CA ALA A 250 -5.09 15.80 -1.21
C ALA A 250 -6.18 14.94 -0.55
N ALA A 251 -5.81 13.76 -0.03
CA ALA A 251 -6.72 12.89 0.69
C ALA A 251 -7.30 13.60 1.92
N ILE A 252 -6.47 14.23 2.76
CA ILE A 252 -6.94 14.95 3.96
C ILE A 252 -7.89 16.10 3.56
N ARG A 253 -7.58 16.84 2.50
CA ARG A 253 -8.35 18.02 2.09
C ARG A 253 -9.70 17.62 1.48
N TRP A 254 -9.71 16.69 0.56
CA TRP A 254 -10.89 16.37 -0.28
C TRP A 254 -11.67 15.14 0.18
N PHE A 255 -11.19 14.41 1.19
CA PHE A 255 -11.86 13.24 1.71
C PHE A 255 -13.26 13.57 2.23
N LYS A 256 -14.27 12.88 1.71
CA LYS A 256 -15.67 12.99 2.13
C LYS A 256 -16.00 11.81 3.03
N TRP A 257 -16.64 12.09 4.17
CA TRP A 257 -17.07 11.08 5.12
C TRP A 257 -18.41 10.41 4.74
N SER A 258 -19.14 11.02 3.80
CA SER A 258 -20.46 10.59 3.33
C SER A 258 -20.52 10.53 1.81
#